data_d880b84e6d06e1e7d6606ac96dcf74bf
#
_entry.id   d880b84e6d06e1e7d6606ac96dcf74bf
#
_cell.length_a   1.000
_cell.length_b   1.000
_cell.length_c   1.000
_cell.angle_alpha   90.00
_cell.angle_beta   90.00
_cell.angle_gamma   90.00
#
_symmetry.space_group_name_H-M   'P 1'
#
loop_
_entity.id
_entity.type
_entity.pdbx_description
1 polymer ?
#
loop_
_entity_poly.entity_id
_entity_poly.type
_entity_poly.pdbx_seq_one_letter_code
_entity_poly.pdbx_strand_id
1 'polypeptide(L)'
;ERGFIALAFDPSYTGESGGEPRHVASPDINTEDFSAAIDFLGIHGKVDRNKIGIIGICGFGGFALNATAIDKRVKAVAVTSMYDMTRVMSKGYDDVVTLQQRTDLLEGLGEQRWKDAENGEYTPSSNNLPERLTGNEPKFVKDYFNYYKTKRGFHSRSINSNGSWTATTPLSFMNMPILTYIKEISPRPLLIIAGENAHSRYFSEDAFNAAAEPKELVLIPNVVHVDLYDQVDLIPFEKLEAFFENKIVQP
;
A
#
# COMPACT_ATOMS: atom_id res chain seq x y z
N GLU A 1 11.54 -3.46 -19.91
CA GLU A 1 10.85 -4.68 -20.38
C GLU A 1 11.68 -5.90 -19.99
N ARG A 2 11.17 -6.73 -19.07
CA ARG A 2 11.89 -7.84 -18.43
C ARG A 2 11.18 -9.19 -18.61
N GLY A 3 10.35 -9.33 -19.68
CA GLY A 3 9.72 -10.61 -20.03
C GLY A 3 8.46 -11.00 -19.23
N PHE A 4 7.97 -10.13 -18.35
CA PHE A 4 6.74 -10.36 -17.58
C PHE A 4 5.54 -9.68 -18.23
N ILE A 5 4.36 -10.29 -18.08
CA ILE A 5 3.07 -9.63 -18.28
C ILE A 5 2.73 -8.92 -16.96
N ALA A 6 2.48 -7.63 -17.03
CA ALA A 6 2.13 -6.84 -15.85
C ALA A 6 0.70 -6.31 -15.96
N LEU A 7 -0.04 -6.39 -14.86
CA LEU A 7 -1.33 -5.75 -14.66
C LEU A 7 -1.17 -4.70 -13.57
N ALA A 8 -1.52 -3.46 -13.87
CA ALA A 8 -1.72 -2.39 -12.89
C ALA A 8 -3.19 -1.97 -12.93
N PHE A 9 -3.76 -1.66 -11.78
CA PHE A 9 -5.17 -1.30 -11.66
C PHE A 9 -5.35 -0.18 -10.63
N ASP A 10 -6.39 0.61 -10.82
CA ASP A 10 -6.87 1.51 -9.76
C ASP A 10 -7.71 0.69 -8.78
N PRO A 11 -7.58 0.91 -7.46
CA PRO A 11 -8.42 0.22 -6.50
C PRO A 11 -9.90 0.58 -6.67
N SER A 12 -10.78 -0.29 -6.22
CA SER A 12 -12.22 -0.03 -6.17
C SER A 12 -12.50 1.34 -5.53
N TYR A 13 -13.50 2.04 -6.04
CA TYR A 13 -13.94 3.39 -5.62
C TYR A 13 -12.97 4.54 -5.94
N THR A 14 -11.84 4.30 -6.59
CA THR A 14 -10.84 5.33 -6.90
C THR A 14 -10.43 5.30 -8.37
N GLY A 15 -9.78 6.37 -8.84
CA GLY A 15 -9.26 6.48 -10.19
C GLY A 15 -10.33 6.24 -11.27
N GLU A 16 -10.03 5.37 -12.23
CA GLU A 16 -10.94 4.94 -13.30
C GLU A 16 -11.76 3.70 -12.93
N SER A 17 -11.45 3.03 -11.79
CA SER A 17 -12.25 1.93 -11.29
C SER A 17 -13.60 2.41 -10.77
N GLY A 18 -14.61 1.55 -10.88
CA GLY A 18 -15.98 1.84 -10.45
C GLY A 18 -16.16 1.82 -8.92
N GLY A 19 -17.42 2.02 -8.52
CA GLY A 19 -17.88 1.98 -7.13
C GLY A 19 -18.33 3.34 -6.62
N GLU A 20 -19.42 3.30 -5.84
CA GLU A 20 -19.99 4.45 -5.13
C GLU A 20 -20.18 4.09 -3.65
N PRO A 21 -19.97 5.04 -2.73
CA PRO A 21 -19.47 6.40 -2.96
C PRO A 21 -18.00 6.42 -3.37
N ARG A 22 -17.59 7.47 -4.10
CA ARG A 22 -16.19 7.62 -4.55
C ARG A 22 -15.24 7.89 -3.37
N HIS A 23 -13.96 7.55 -3.58
CA HIS A 23 -12.88 7.81 -2.62
C HIS A 23 -13.04 7.10 -1.27
N VAL A 24 -13.71 5.98 -1.25
CA VAL A 24 -13.74 5.07 -0.11
C VAL A 24 -12.60 4.06 -0.22
N ALA A 25 -12.00 3.72 0.90
CA ALA A 25 -11.06 2.61 1.01
C ALA A 25 -11.40 1.79 2.26
N SER A 26 -11.08 0.52 2.21
CA SER A 26 -11.30 -0.41 3.32
C SER A 26 -10.32 -1.58 3.18
N PRO A 27 -9.77 -2.12 4.29
CA PRO A 27 -8.78 -3.18 4.23
C PRO A 27 -9.26 -4.45 3.53
N ASP A 28 -10.54 -4.81 3.70
CA ASP A 28 -11.16 -5.96 3.07
C ASP A 28 -11.33 -5.76 1.56
N ILE A 29 -11.89 -4.62 1.14
CA ILE A 29 -12.07 -4.28 -0.28
C ILE A 29 -10.73 -4.21 -0.98
N ASN A 30 -9.75 -3.50 -0.41
CA ASN A 30 -8.44 -3.36 -1.05
C ASN A 30 -7.64 -4.67 -1.06
N THR A 31 -7.91 -5.60 -0.16
CA THR A 31 -7.39 -6.97 -0.22
C THR A 31 -8.07 -7.75 -1.35
N GLU A 32 -9.40 -7.63 -1.48
CA GLU A 32 -10.18 -8.29 -2.53
C GLU A 32 -9.81 -7.79 -3.94
N ASP A 33 -9.47 -6.51 -4.09
CA ASP A 33 -8.99 -5.96 -5.37
C ASP A 33 -7.78 -6.75 -5.92
N PHE A 34 -6.88 -7.21 -5.07
CA PHE A 34 -5.78 -8.10 -5.48
C PHE A 34 -6.28 -9.47 -5.93
N SER A 35 -7.23 -10.07 -5.22
CA SER A 35 -7.82 -11.37 -5.60
C SER A 35 -8.57 -11.26 -6.92
N ALA A 36 -9.32 -10.18 -7.14
CA ALA A 36 -9.98 -9.89 -8.42
C ALA A 36 -8.97 -9.71 -9.57
N ALA A 37 -7.84 -9.06 -9.32
CA ALA A 37 -6.76 -8.96 -10.30
C ALA A 37 -6.15 -10.34 -10.63
N ILE A 38 -6.01 -11.24 -9.64
CA ILE A 38 -5.58 -12.62 -9.86
C ILE A 38 -6.62 -13.40 -10.68
N ASP A 39 -7.93 -13.20 -10.44
CA ASP A 39 -9.00 -13.79 -11.25
C ASP A 39 -8.84 -13.38 -12.71
N PHE A 40 -8.71 -12.08 -12.96
CA PHE A 40 -8.54 -11.54 -14.31
C PHE A 40 -7.31 -12.13 -15.01
N LEU A 41 -6.15 -12.14 -14.33
CA LEU A 41 -4.94 -12.74 -14.90
C LEU A 41 -5.08 -14.23 -15.13
N GLY A 42 -5.72 -14.96 -14.21
CA GLY A 42 -5.86 -16.41 -14.26
C GLY A 42 -6.74 -16.93 -15.42
N ILE A 43 -7.61 -16.08 -15.98
CA ILE A 43 -8.43 -16.39 -17.17
C ILE A 43 -7.87 -15.77 -18.45
N HIS A 44 -6.83 -14.95 -18.37
CA HIS A 44 -6.24 -14.29 -19.53
C HIS A 44 -5.40 -15.29 -20.34
N GLY A 45 -5.70 -15.45 -21.65
CA GLY A 45 -5.12 -16.51 -22.49
C GLY A 45 -3.60 -16.48 -22.71
N LYS A 46 -2.91 -15.41 -22.30
CA LYS A 46 -1.45 -15.27 -22.38
C LYS A 46 -0.75 -15.48 -21.05
N VAL A 47 -1.49 -15.71 -19.95
CA VAL A 47 -0.95 -15.85 -18.60
C VAL A 47 -0.97 -17.30 -18.16
N ASP A 48 0.16 -17.79 -17.66
CA ASP A 48 0.19 -19.04 -16.91
C ASP A 48 -0.30 -18.78 -15.48
N ARG A 49 -1.51 -19.25 -15.18
CA ARG A 49 -2.14 -19.07 -13.85
C ARG A 49 -1.36 -19.66 -12.69
N ASN A 50 -0.41 -20.57 -12.98
CA ASN A 50 0.47 -21.13 -11.96
C ASN A 50 1.72 -20.28 -11.71
N LYS A 51 1.85 -19.16 -12.43
CA LYS A 51 3.02 -18.28 -12.41
C LYS A 51 2.63 -16.83 -12.15
N ILE A 52 1.73 -16.60 -11.21
CA ILE A 52 1.26 -15.25 -10.84
C ILE A 52 1.91 -14.82 -9.52
N GLY A 53 2.53 -13.66 -9.54
CA GLY A 53 3.08 -13.00 -8.35
C GLY A 53 2.48 -11.61 -8.16
N ILE A 54 2.69 -11.02 -7.01
CA ILE A 54 2.25 -9.67 -6.67
C ILE A 54 3.45 -8.77 -6.36
N ILE A 55 3.39 -7.52 -6.82
CA ILE A 55 4.23 -6.42 -6.32
C ILE A 55 3.31 -5.42 -5.64
N GLY A 56 3.49 -5.22 -4.33
CA GLY A 56 2.77 -4.20 -3.56
C GLY A 56 3.66 -3.01 -3.24
N ILE A 57 3.15 -1.78 -3.44
CA ILE A 57 3.92 -0.54 -3.24
C ILE A 57 3.22 0.32 -2.20
N CYS A 58 3.98 0.92 -1.28
CA CYS A 58 3.47 1.85 -0.27
C CYS A 58 2.35 1.22 0.60
N GLY A 59 1.22 1.90 0.79
CA GLY A 59 0.06 1.38 1.51
C GLY A 59 -0.48 0.07 0.96
N PHE A 60 -0.40 -0.11 -0.36
CA PHE A 60 -0.80 -1.36 -1.02
C PHE A 60 0.21 -2.50 -0.82
N GLY A 61 1.40 -2.23 -0.29
CA GLY A 61 2.31 -3.27 0.17
C GLY A 61 1.71 -4.11 1.30
N GLY A 62 1.12 -3.48 2.30
CA GLY A 62 0.42 -4.18 3.39
C GLY A 62 -0.77 -5.02 2.90
N PHE A 63 -1.59 -4.48 2.00
CA PHE A 63 -2.71 -5.23 1.41
C PHE A 63 -2.24 -6.38 0.52
N ALA A 64 -1.15 -6.21 -0.23
CA ALA A 64 -0.55 -7.29 -1.02
C ALA A 64 -0.10 -8.46 -0.14
N LEU A 65 0.49 -8.19 1.03
CA LEU A 65 0.84 -9.22 2.01
C LEU A 65 -0.39 -9.92 2.56
N ASN A 66 -1.44 -9.17 2.92
CA ASN A 66 -2.70 -9.73 3.40
C ASN A 66 -3.39 -10.59 2.32
N ALA A 67 -3.50 -10.09 1.10
CA ALA A 67 -4.04 -10.84 -0.05
C ALA A 67 -3.24 -12.10 -0.31
N THR A 68 -1.91 -12.04 -0.26
CA THR A 68 -1.06 -13.21 -0.44
C THR A 68 -1.25 -14.22 0.69
N ALA A 69 -1.47 -13.78 1.93
CA ALA A 69 -1.72 -14.70 3.04
C ALA A 69 -2.99 -15.52 2.82
N ILE A 70 -4.05 -14.92 2.30
CA ILE A 70 -5.36 -15.58 2.09
C ILE A 70 -5.46 -16.26 0.73
N ASP A 71 -4.96 -15.65 -0.35
CA ASP A 71 -5.05 -16.21 -1.71
C ASP A 71 -3.84 -17.10 -2.06
N LYS A 72 -4.06 -18.41 -2.03
CA LYS A 72 -3.01 -19.39 -2.28
C LYS A 72 -2.64 -19.55 -3.77
N ARG A 73 -3.33 -18.88 -4.67
CA ARG A 73 -3.00 -18.82 -6.10
C ARG A 73 -1.78 -17.93 -6.38
N VAL A 74 -1.51 -16.97 -5.50
CA VAL A 74 -0.28 -16.15 -5.56
C VAL A 74 0.94 -17.01 -5.23
N LYS A 75 1.95 -17.01 -6.09
CA LYS A 75 3.13 -17.87 -5.97
C LYS A 75 4.33 -17.20 -5.29
N ALA A 76 4.42 -15.88 -5.41
CA ALA A 76 5.44 -15.08 -4.75
C ALA A 76 4.92 -13.66 -4.55
N VAL A 77 5.39 -12.97 -3.53
CA VAL A 77 5.07 -11.56 -3.29
C VAL A 77 6.32 -10.75 -3.02
N ALA A 78 6.42 -9.60 -3.67
CA ALA A 78 7.39 -8.57 -3.37
C ALA A 78 6.68 -7.32 -2.89
N VAL A 79 7.20 -6.63 -1.87
CA VAL A 79 6.69 -5.33 -1.46
C VAL A 79 7.83 -4.32 -1.40
N THR A 80 7.53 -3.09 -1.79
CA THR A 80 8.50 -2.00 -1.79
C THR A 80 7.93 -0.78 -1.08
N SER A 81 8.74 -0.14 -0.23
CA SER A 81 8.33 1.02 0.58
C SER A 81 6.98 0.78 1.27
N MET A 82 6.78 -0.41 1.83
CA MET A 82 5.47 -0.78 2.35
C MET A 82 5.05 0.01 3.59
N TYR A 83 3.73 0.14 3.74
CA TYR A 83 3.07 0.55 4.97
C TYR A 83 2.11 -0.52 5.46
N ASP A 84 2.00 -0.65 6.77
CA ASP A 84 0.79 -1.16 7.40
C ASP A 84 -0.18 0.01 7.63
N MET A 85 -1.08 0.22 6.66
CA MET A 85 -2.04 1.31 6.70
C MET A 85 -2.98 1.21 7.89
N THR A 86 -3.28 0.01 8.35
CA THR A 86 -4.15 -0.20 9.51
C THR A 86 -3.46 0.19 10.81
N ARG A 87 -2.17 -0.10 10.93
CA ARG A 87 -1.35 0.29 12.07
C ARG A 87 -1.14 1.80 12.13
N VAL A 88 -0.77 2.43 11.00
CA VAL A 88 -0.51 3.88 11.00
C VAL A 88 -1.77 4.68 11.29
N MET A 89 -2.94 4.28 10.79
CA MET A 89 -4.21 4.94 11.11
C MET A 89 -4.66 4.71 12.55
N SER A 90 -4.29 3.57 13.12
CA SER A 90 -4.65 3.17 14.48
C SER A 90 -3.72 3.74 15.54
N LYS A 91 -2.42 3.81 15.26
CA LYS A 91 -1.36 4.10 16.24
C LYS A 91 -0.46 5.29 15.86
N GLY A 92 -0.64 5.85 14.67
CA GLY A 92 0.24 6.89 14.14
C GLY A 92 1.60 6.36 13.70
N TYR A 93 2.47 7.26 13.27
CA TYR A 93 3.87 6.93 13.01
C TYR A 93 4.57 6.57 14.32
N ASP A 94 5.45 5.59 14.28
CA ASP A 94 6.21 5.08 15.43
C ASP A 94 5.33 4.66 16.62
N ASP A 95 4.05 4.38 16.38
CA ASP A 95 3.05 3.96 17.37
C ASP A 95 2.88 4.96 18.55
N VAL A 96 3.02 6.25 18.30
CA VAL A 96 2.99 7.28 19.33
C VAL A 96 1.59 7.72 19.79
N VAL A 97 0.54 7.28 19.09
CA VAL A 97 -0.84 7.63 19.44
C VAL A 97 -1.28 6.93 20.70
N THR A 98 -1.59 7.70 21.72
CA THR A 98 -2.09 7.19 23.01
C THR A 98 -3.52 6.66 22.91
N LEU A 99 -3.94 5.86 23.90
CA LEU A 99 -5.32 5.38 23.98
C LEU A 99 -6.33 6.54 24.00
N GLN A 100 -6.03 7.62 24.74
CA GLN A 100 -6.92 8.78 24.80
C GLN A 100 -7.04 9.45 23.43
N GLN A 101 -5.92 9.72 22.76
CA GLN A 101 -5.93 10.32 21.41
C GLN A 101 -6.69 9.45 20.40
N ARG A 102 -6.54 8.12 20.50
CA ARG A 102 -7.31 7.20 19.67
C ARG A 102 -8.80 7.26 19.98
N THR A 103 -9.17 7.34 21.25
CA THR A 103 -10.57 7.47 21.68
C THR A 103 -11.18 8.76 21.13
N ASP A 104 -10.51 9.90 21.35
CA ASP A 104 -10.98 11.20 20.86
C ASP A 104 -11.15 11.21 19.33
N LEU A 105 -10.23 10.59 18.61
CA LEU A 105 -10.34 10.43 17.16
C LEU A 105 -11.57 9.60 16.77
N LEU A 106 -11.81 8.48 17.43
CA LEU A 106 -12.96 7.61 17.13
C LEU A 106 -14.28 8.30 17.44
N GLU A 107 -14.37 9.09 18.52
CA GLU A 107 -15.54 9.91 18.84
C GLU A 107 -15.81 10.94 17.75
N GLY A 108 -14.80 11.69 17.33
CA GLY A 108 -14.91 12.66 16.25
C GLY A 108 -15.32 12.05 14.90
N LEU A 109 -14.78 10.87 14.58
CA LEU A 109 -15.18 10.14 13.38
C LEU A 109 -16.61 9.62 13.46
N GLY A 110 -17.07 9.23 14.65
CA GLY A 110 -18.47 8.86 14.90
C GLY A 110 -19.43 10.02 14.66
N GLU A 111 -19.10 11.22 15.17
CA GLU A 111 -19.87 12.44 14.92
C GLU A 111 -19.87 12.82 13.43
N GLN A 112 -18.73 12.64 12.74
CA GLN A 112 -18.67 12.90 11.30
C GLN A 112 -19.61 11.97 10.51
N ARG A 113 -19.77 10.71 10.92
CA ARG A 113 -20.73 9.79 10.30
C ARG A 113 -22.17 10.31 10.40
N TRP A 114 -22.55 10.90 11.52
CA TRP A 114 -23.87 11.50 11.65
C TRP A 114 -24.07 12.68 10.69
N LYS A 115 -23.07 13.57 10.58
CA LYS A 115 -23.10 14.70 9.63
C LYS A 115 -23.22 14.22 8.19
N ASP A 116 -22.45 13.20 7.81
CA ASP A 116 -22.51 12.60 6.47
C ASP A 116 -23.90 12.00 6.20
N ALA A 117 -24.47 11.30 7.17
CA ALA A 117 -25.80 10.71 7.04
C ALA A 117 -26.92 11.77 6.95
N GLU A 118 -26.82 12.87 7.70
CA GLU A 118 -27.76 13.99 7.65
C GLU A 118 -27.72 14.74 6.31
N ASN A 119 -26.49 14.88 5.74
CA ASN A 119 -26.27 15.55 4.46
C ASN A 119 -26.55 14.65 3.24
N GLY A 120 -26.58 13.33 3.42
CA GLY A 120 -26.74 12.35 2.35
C GLY A 120 -25.49 12.19 1.47
N GLU A 121 -24.33 12.65 1.93
CA GLU A 121 -23.07 12.59 1.20
C GLU A 121 -21.87 12.38 2.14
N TYR A 122 -20.79 11.81 1.62
CA TYR A 122 -19.56 11.60 2.38
C TYR A 122 -18.64 12.79 2.29
N THR A 123 -18.23 13.31 3.44
CA THR A 123 -17.26 14.39 3.53
C THR A 123 -15.86 13.89 3.11
N PRO A 124 -15.18 14.57 2.18
CA PRO A 124 -13.76 14.26 1.88
C PRO A 124 -12.89 14.50 3.11
N SER A 125 -11.85 13.70 3.29
CA SER A 125 -10.83 14.03 4.29
C SER A 125 -10.07 15.30 3.89
N SER A 126 -9.42 15.93 4.85
CA SER A 126 -8.46 17.01 4.56
C SER A 126 -7.31 16.47 3.71
N ASN A 127 -6.71 17.33 2.88
CA ASN A 127 -5.54 16.97 2.10
C ASN A 127 -4.41 16.51 3.02
N ASN A 128 -3.84 15.36 2.74
CA ASN A 128 -2.71 14.80 3.53
C ASN A 128 -1.41 15.60 3.36
N LEU A 129 -1.31 16.38 2.29
CA LEU A 129 -0.16 17.22 1.99
C LEU A 129 -0.56 18.69 1.94
N PRO A 130 0.29 19.61 2.43
CA PRO A 130 0.00 21.04 2.37
C PRO A 130 -0.01 21.52 0.90
N GLU A 131 -0.72 22.61 0.63
CA GLU A 131 -0.71 23.24 -0.70
C GLU A 131 0.63 23.91 -1.01
N ARG A 132 1.37 24.33 0.02
CA ARG A 132 2.70 24.92 -0.08
C ARG A 132 3.55 24.53 1.12
N LEU A 133 4.83 24.29 0.89
CA LEU A 133 5.77 24.08 1.98
C LEU A 133 6.10 25.41 2.66
N THR A 134 6.12 25.41 3.99
CA THR A 134 6.55 26.53 4.84
C THR A 134 8.04 26.46 5.21
N GLY A 135 8.65 25.30 4.99
CA GLY A 135 10.03 24.99 5.34
C GLY A 135 10.18 24.23 6.67
N ASN A 136 9.17 24.24 7.52
CA ASN A 136 9.21 23.61 8.86
C ASN A 136 8.66 22.19 8.89
N GLU A 137 8.14 21.69 7.77
CA GLU A 137 7.60 20.34 7.70
C GLU A 137 8.68 19.27 7.92
N PRO A 138 8.30 18.12 8.51
CA PRO A 138 9.18 16.95 8.58
C PRO A 138 9.73 16.57 7.20
N LYS A 139 10.92 15.99 7.16
CA LYS A 139 11.58 15.64 5.89
C LYS A 139 10.68 14.79 5.00
N PHE A 140 10.01 13.77 5.55
CA PHE A 140 9.16 12.89 4.77
C PHE A 140 7.96 13.61 4.14
N VAL A 141 7.41 14.65 4.78
CA VAL A 141 6.34 15.48 4.20
C VAL A 141 6.86 16.27 2.99
N LYS A 142 8.10 16.79 3.08
CA LYS A 142 8.77 17.47 1.96
C LYS A 142 9.03 16.49 0.81
N ASP A 143 9.49 15.27 1.12
CA ASP A 143 9.74 14.22 0.13
C ASP A 143 8.43 13.86 -0.61
N TYR A 144 7.33 13.65 0.12
CA TYR A 144 6.01 13.41 -0.47
C TYR A 144 5.49 14.59 -1.29
N PHE A 145 5.64 15.82 -0.77
CA PHE A 145 5.25 17.02 -1.51
C PHE A 145 6.00 17.11 -2.85
N ASN A 146 7.32 16.91 -2.83
CA ASN A 146 8.17 16.94 -4.02
C ASN A 146 7.81 15.85 -5.03
N TYR A 147 7.25 14.74 -4.59
CA TYR A 147 6.73 13.72 -5.48
C TYR A 147 5.32 14.08 -5.98
N TYR A 148 4.32 14.15 -5.10
CA TYR A 148 2.91 14.22 -5.47
C TYR A 148 2.44 15.61 -5.96
N LYS A 149 3.06 16.70 -5.49
CA LYS A 149 2.65 18.09 -5.84
C LYS A 149 3.50 18.71 -6.94
N THR A 150 4.35 17.95 -7.60
CA THR A 150 5.22 18.41 -8.72
C THR A 150 5.03 17.52 -9.95
N LYS A 151 5.71 17.88 -11.03
CA LYS A 151 5.71 17.07 -12.26
C LYS A 151 6.32 15.68 -12.10
N ARG A 152 7.04 15.43 -10.99
CA ARG A 152 7.70 14.16 -10.74
C ARG A 152 6.70 12.99 -10.67
N GLY A 153 5.65 13.11 -9.87
CA GLY A 153 4.64 12.07 -9.69
C GLY A 153 3.29 12.39 -10.36
N PHE A 154 3.20 13.54 -11.07
CA PHE A 154 1.95 13.93 -11.72
C PHE A 154 1.61 13.02 -12.89
N HIS A 155 0.36 12.59 -12.94
CA HIS A 155 -0.24 11.94 -14.10
C HIS A 155 -1.59 12.57 -14.44
N SER A 156 -1.90 12.74 -15.72
CA SER A 156 -3.13 13.41 -16.16
C SER A 156 -4.41 12.72 -15.65
N ARG A 157 -4.38 11.42 -15.45
CA ARG A 157 -5.50 10.62 -14.90
C ARG A 157 -5.56 10.64 -13.37
N SER A 158 -4.56 11.18 -12.68
CA SER A 158 -4.54 11.31 -11.23
C SER A 158 -5.05 12.66 -10.72
N ILE A 159 -5.84 13.36 -11.52
CA ILE A 159 -6.29 14.73 -11.27
C ILE A 159 -7.08 14.87 -9.96
N ASN A 160 -7.77 13.84 -9.56
CA ASN A 160 -8.52 13.75 -8.31
C ASN A 160 -7.74 13.12 -7.15
N SER A 161 -6.48 12.75 -7.39
CA SER A 161 -5.63 12.09 -6.42
C SER A 161 -4.95 13.10 -5.50
N ASN A 162 -5.70 13.61 -4.55
CA ASN A 162 -5.17 14.44 -3.46
C ASN A 162 -4.54 13.63 -2.33
N GLY A 163 -4.50 12.30 -2.44
CA GLY A 163 -4.24 11.41 -1.32
C GLY A 163 -5.38 11.43 -0.29
N SER A 164 -6.57 11.87 -0.69
CA SER A 164 -7.72 11.99 0.19
C SER A 164 -8.74 10.90 -0.08
N TRP A 165 -9.10 10.16 0.96
CA TRP A 165 -10.30 9.35 1.01
C TRP A 165 -11.44 10.11 1.69
N THR A 166 -12.56 9.46 2.01
CA THR A 166 -13.58 10.06 2.84
C THR A 166 -13.09 10.24 4.28
N ALA A 167 -13.58 11.26 4.97
CA ALA A 167 -13.14 11.60 6.32
C ALA A 167 -13.29 10.44 7.31
N THR A 168 -14.29 9.57 7.11
CA THR A 168 -14.59 8.42 7.98
C THR A 168 -13.90 7.12 7.57
N THR A 169 -13.13 7.11 6.48
CA THR A 169 -12.34 5.94 6.03
C THR A 169 -11.47 5.34 7.14
N PRO A 170 -10.80 6.11 8.04
CA PRO A 170 -9.98 5.54 9.08
C PRO A 170 -10.69 4.52 9.99
N LEU A 171 -12.01 4.63 10.18
CA LEU A 171 -12.78 3.71 11.03
C LEU A 171 -12.62 2.24 10.63
N SER A 172 -12.65 1.93 9.33
CA SER A 172 -12.48 0.57 8.85
C SER A 172 -11.05 0.06 9.03
N PHE A 173 -10.06 0.95 8.92
CA PHE A 173 -8.65 0.59 9.07
C PHE A 173 -8.23 0.34 10.52
N MET A 174 -8.74 1.16 11.45
CA MET A 174 -8.25 1.18 12.83
C MET A 174 -8.48 -0.12 13.61
N ASN A 175 -9.41 -0.98 13.18
CA ASN A 175 -9.76 -2.23 13.85
C ASN A 175 -9.52 -3.49 13.01
N MET A 176 -8.83 -3.37 11.86
CA MET A 176 -8.58 -4.50 10.95
C MET A 176 -7.09 -4.72 10.71
N PRO A 177 -6.36 -5.35 11.66
CA PRO A 177 -4.91 -5.53 11.52
C PRO A 177 -4.59 -6.52 10.38
N ILE A 178 -4.12 -6.00 9.25
CA ILE A 178 -3.92 -6.76 8.00
C ILE A 178 -2.73 -7.73 8.02
N LEU A 179 -1.77 -7.57 8.93
CA LEU A 179 -0.60 -8.45 8.99
C LEU A 179 -0.74 -9.61 9.98
N THR A 180 -1.91 -9.81 10.56
CA THR A 180 -2.16 -10.89 11.56
C THR A 180 -1.77 -12.27 11.04
N TYR A 181 -2.04 -12.55 9.77
CA TYR A 181 -1.79 -13.86 9.14
C TYR A 181 -0.56 -13.86 8.22
N ILE A 182 0.36 -12.92 8.36
CA ILE A 182 1.54 -12.80 7.48
C ILE A 182 2.39 -14.08 7.44
N LYS A 183 2.42 -14.86 8.52
CA LYS A 183 3.12 -16.17 8.57
C LYS A 183 2.57 -17.19 7.58
N GLU A 184 1.30 -17.05 7.20
CA GLU A 184 0.64 -17.97 6.26
C GLU A 184 0.99 -17.71 4.79
N ILE A 185 1.80 -16.69 4.51
CA ILE A 185 2.46 -16.53 3.21
C ILE A 185 3.36 -17.74 2.94
N SER A 186 4.08 -18.22 3.96
CA SER A 186 4.91 -19.43 3.85
C SER A 186 4.09 -20.65 3.36
N PRO A 187 4.67 -21.55 2.55
CA PRO A 187 6.07 -21.59 2.09
C PRO A 187 6.36 -20.74 0.85
N ARG A 188 5.47 -19.86 0.42
CA ARG A 188 5.67 -19.00 -0.73
C ARG A 188 6.67 -17.89 -0.39
N PRO A 189 7.57 -17.53 -1.32
CA PRO A 189 8.62 -16.57 -1.06
C PRO A 189 8.10 -15.14 -0.92
N LEU A 190 8.69 -14.42 0.04
CA LEU A 190 8.44 -13.01 0.32
C LEU A 190 9.72 -12.21 0.14
N LEU A 191 9.66 -11.13 -0.65
CA LEU A 191 10.72 -10.13 -0.77
C LEU A 191 10.22 -8.78 -0.27
N ILE A 192 10.94 -8.17 0.67
CA ILE A 192 10.64 -6.83 1.17
C ILE A 192 11.79 -5.91 0.80
N ILE A 193 11.48 -4.78 0.17
CA ILE A 193 12.45 -3.77 -0.26
C ILE A 193 12.10 -2.44 0.40
N ALA A 194 13.05 -1.80 1.04
CA ALA A 194 12.85 -0.48 1.64
C ALA A 194 14.08 0.40 1.45
N GLY A 195 13.87 1.71 1.39
CA GLY A 195 14.98 2.66 1.49
C GLY A 195 15.53 2.70 2.92
N GLU A 196 16.84 2.72 3.05
CA GLU A 196 17.52 2.79 4.36
C GLU A 196 17.11 4.05 5.15
N ASN A 197 16.90 5.17 4.44
CA ASN A 197 16.51 6.47 5.00
C ASN A 197 14.99 6.72 4.92
N ALA A 198 14.20 5.70 4.59
CA ALA A 198 12.76 5.84 4.56
C ALA A 198 12.18 5.93 5.97
N HIS A 199 11.34 6.94 6.23
CA HIS A 199 10.64 7.09 7.50
C HIS A 199 9.69 5.92 7.81
N SER A 200 9.28 5.19 6.77
CA SER A 200 8.41 4.00 6.83
C SER A 200 9.17 2.68 6.95
N ARG A 201 10.50 2.72 7.04
CA ARG A 201 11.36 1.52 7.06
C ARG A 201 10.94 0.53 8.14
N TYR A 202 10.56 1.01 9.32
CA TYR A 202 10.16 0.16 10.44
C TYR A 202 8.96 -0.75 10.13
N PHE A 203 8.01 -0.34 9.27
CA PHE A 203 6.93 -1.23 8.83
C PHE A 203 7.48 -2.43 8.06
N SER A 204 8.48 -2.21 7.21
CA SER A 204 9.13 -3.27 6.43
C SER A 204 9.91 -4.23 7.33
N GLU A 205 10.64 -3.69 8.31
CA GLU A 205 11.40 -4.50 9.28
C GLU A 205 10.48 -5.33 10.17
N ASP A 206 9.38 -4.75 10.67
CA ASP A 206 8.41 -5.45 11.50
C ASP A 206 7.65 -6.52 10.70
N ALA A 207 7.26 -6.24 9.45
CA ALA A 207 6.67 -7.24 8.57
C ALA A 207 7.63 -8.40 8.29
N PHE A 208 8.91 -8.09 8.03
CA PHE A 208 9.95 -9.09 7.87
C PHE A 208 10.10 -9.96 9.13
N ASN A 209 10.17 -9.34 10.30
CA ASN A 209 10.31 -10.08 11.56
C ASN A 209 9.11 -10.97 11.85
N ALA A 210 7.90 -10.51 11.51
CA ALA A 210 6.66 -11.25 11.73
C ALA A 210 6.43 -12.39 10.74
N ALA A 211 6.94 -12.29 9.51
CA ALA A 211 6.76 -13.31 8.47
C ALA A 211 7.56 -14.58 8.75
N ALA A 212 7.07 -15.72 8.21
CA ALA A 212 7.80 -16.99 8.20
C ALA A 212 8.67 -17.12 6.92
N GLU A 213 9.62 -18.06 6.96
CA GLU A 213 10.49 -18.36 5.80
C GLU A 213 9.69 -19.03 4.64
N PRO A 214 10.14 -18.86 3.38
CA PRO A 214 11.31 -18.10 2.94
C PRO A 214 11.01 -16.61 2.77
N LYS A 215 11.86 -15.77 3.32
CA LYS A 215 11.72 -14.31 3.27
C LYS A 215 13.07 -13.62 3.09
N GLU A 216 13.03 -12.44 2.48
CA GLU A 216 14.23 -11.62 2.29
C GLU A 216 13.89 -10.15 2.52
N LEU A 217 14.78 -9.41 3.20
CA LEU A 217 14.72 -7.95 3.36
C LEU A 217 15.92 -7.33 2.67
N VAL A 218 15.67 -6.37 1.79
CA VAL A 218 16.68 -5.59 1.09
C VAL A 218 16.52 -4.12 1.45
N LEU A 219 17.53 -3.55 2.09
CA LEU A 219 17.61 -2.12 2.38
C LEU A 219 18.48 -1.44 1.34
N ILE A 220 17.94 -0.44 0.64
CA ILE A 220 18.67 0.30 -0.38
C ILE A 220 19.34 1.52 0.29
N PRO A 221 20.70 1.60 0.25
CA PRO A 221 21.42 2.65 0.94
C PRO A 221 21.06 4.06 0.46
N ASN A 222 20.93 4.99 1.39
CA ASN A 222 20.67 6.42 1.15
C ASN A 222 19.33 6.75 0.46
N VAL A 223 18.44 5.79 0.26
CA VAL A 223 17.15 5.95 -0.41
C VAL A 223 16.05 6.30 0.59
N VAL A 224 15.19 7.26 0.24
CA VAL A 224 13.97 7.59 0.98
C VAL A 224 12.76 6.86 0.41
N HIS A 225 11.63 6.98 1.08
CA HIS A 225 10.41 6.23 0.74
C HIS A 225 9.97 6.40 -0.72
N VAL A 226 9.84 7.63 -1.21
CA VAL A 226 9.32 7.94 -2.55
C VAL A 226 10.32 7.72 -3.69
N ASP A 227 11.59 7.51 -3.38
CA ASP A 227 12.60 7.26 -4.41
C ASP A 227 12.38 5.91 -5.10
N LEU A 228 11.81 4.95 -4.39
CA LEU A 228 11.45 3.64 -4.96
C LEU A 228 10.14 3.66 -5.77
N TYR A 229 9.56 4.83 -6.03
CA TYR A 229 8.39 4.96 -6.89
C TYR A 229 8.77 5.21 -8.36
N ASP A 230 9.82 6.01 -8.59
CA ASP A 230 10.14 6.55 -9.91
C ASP A 230 11.63 6.66 -10.23
N GLN A 231 12.52 6.55 -9.23
CA GLN A 231 13.97 6.63 -9.46
C GLN A 231 14.48 5.29 -9.97
N VAL A 232 14.37 5.09 -11.30
CA VAL A 232 14.68 3.79 -11.96
C VAL A 232 16.08 3.26 -11.66
N ASP A 233 17.05 4.16 -11.43
CA ASP A 233 18.42 3.77 -11.09
C ASP A 233 18.57 3.29 -9.64
N LEU A 234 17.59 3.57 -8.78
CA LEU A 234 17.58 3.17 -7.37
C LEU A 234 16.67 1.97 -7.12
N ILE A 235 15.70 1.71 -8.00
CA ILE A 235 14.82 0.56 -7.90
C ILE A 235 15.61 -0.70 -8.30
N PRO A 236 15.72 -1.71 -7.42
CA PRO A 236 16.53 -2.90 -7.70
C PRO A 236 15.81 -3.88 -8.65
N PHE A 237 15.62 -3.47 -9.91
CA PHE A 237 14.90 -4.26 -10.92
C PHE A 237 15.52 -5.63 -11.17
N GLU A 238 16.86 -5.75 -11.18
CA GLU A 238 17.55 -7.03 -11.35
C GLU A 238 17.22 -7.98 -10.20
N LYS A 239 17.08 -7.45 -8.99
CA LYS A 239 16.69 -8.24 -7.81
C LYS A 239 15.25 -8.72 -7.91
N LEU A 240 14.34 -7.85 -8.34
CA LEU A 240 12.93 -8.19 -8.56
C LEU A 240 12.78 -9.24 -9.66
N GLU A 241 13.47 -9.05 -10.79
CA GLU A 241 13.49 -10.00 -11.91
C GLU A 241 13.98 -11.37 -11.44
N ALA A 242 15.18 -11.43 -10.85
CA ALA A 242 15.75 -12.67 -10.34
C ALA A 242 14.85 -13.34 -9.28
N PHE A 243 14.19 -12.56 -8.42
CA PHE A 243 13.27 -13.10 -7.43
C PHE A 243 12.09 -13.81 -8.08
N PHE A 244 11.41 -13.17 -9.02
CA PHE A 244 10.25 -13.78 -9.67
C PHE A 244 10.64 -14.90 -10.63
N GLU A 245 11.74 -14.77 -11.39
CA GLU A 245 12.22 -15.84 -12.26
C GLU A 245 12.57 -17.11 -11.48
N ASN A 246 13.36 -16.98 -10.42
CA ASN A 246 13.82 -18.14 -9.64
C ASN A 246 12.73 -18.77 -8.77
N LYS A 247 11.69 -18.01 -8.41
CA LYS A 247 10.67 -18.46 -7.44
C LYS A 247 9.34 -18.83 -8.07
N ILE A 248 9.07 -18.37 -9.28
CA ILE A 248 7.81 -18.63 -9.99
C ILE A 248 8.06 -19.39 -11.30
N VAL A 249 9.08 -19.00 -12.06
CA VAL A 249 9.33 -19.56 -13.41
C VAL A 249 10.13 -20.85 -13.35
N GLN A 250 11.07 -20.94 -12.41
CA GLN A 250 11.95 -22.10 -12.18
C GLN A 250 11.84 -22.57 -10.72
N PRO A 251 10.71 -23.14 -10.30
CA PRO A 251 10.51 -23.62 -8.94
C PRO A 251 11.33 -24.88 -8.63
#